data_13dc40f40c93ebdc375f95d21eb035c3
#
_entry.id   13dc40f40c93ebdc375f95d21eb035c3
#
_cell.length_a   1.000
_cell.length_b   1.000
_cell.length_c   1.000
_cell.angle_alpha   90.00
_cell.angle_beta   90.00
_cell.angle_gamma   90.00
#
_symmetry.space_group_name_H-M   'P 1'
#
loop_
_entity.id
_entity.type
_entity.pdbx_description
1 polymer ?
#
loop_
_entity_poly.entity_id
_entity_poly.type
_entity_poly.pdbx_seq_one_letter_code
_entity_poly.pdbx_strand_id
1 'polypeptide(L)'
;MGKELLLIPKPKMVRWTFERESGVTIPKNGFIYTTNEKIAKYLKEKEAVFKEYTITKSTKGDEFVQLVVNPYIFPKKEGYRLTVDRNIIIIAHDEAGLFYGVQTLRQILRQISQFENKLLKLFIEDFPDYGNRGIMIDISRDRIPNLEVLKSIIGKLSELKINQVQLYMEHTFAYRGHEKVWKEYSALTHEEVIELDSFCKEHFIELVPNQNTFGHLSKWLIHDEYKHLAEAPDGYDTPWGGRYEYPFSISPLVPGSLDFVKELLGELLPNFSSEQVNIGCDETFDLGQGKSKEWCEQYGKGKVYFDFLMKIYSIAKRYKKAVMFWGDIIENHPEFIPQLPKDMIAMVWGYEANHPFDEKCKLYSESGLSFYVCPGTSTWNTFIGRADNAIENIRNAIYNGYKHGAIGVLTTDWGDNGHPQHLPFSWIGFSMSAALSWNLAGITIEELLNSINFHIFETEKPLAEVIYRLGQLHNALPYTPNGTPYFYAFIFPDRFSQNEKLKEINEETLDKLRDELKEIKEDLCSMSLEDKHLENIIEQLVNNIEFANLGVQVLSFLKTYGSIESVPDNEWNEFDTELERVLKDYKRIWLKWNRPGGLEQSVFKLTRIRRVRNGDRRGLIF
;
A
#
# COMPACT_ATOMS: atom_id res chain seq x y z
N MET A 1 7.12 36.05 0.21
CA MET A 1 5.94 35.31 0.62
C MET A 1 6.24 34.65 1.95
N GLY A 2 5.39 34.79 2.98
CA GLY A 2 5.61 34.15 4.27
C GLY A 2 5.57 32.62 4.08
N LYS A 3 6.47 31.89 4.74
CA LYS A 3 6.49 30.41 4.71
C LYS A 3 5.12 29.89 5.17
N GLU A 4 4.52 29.04 4.38
CA GLU A 4 3.23 28.42 4.68
C GLU A 4 3.44 27.20 5.61
N LEU A 5 2.54 27.00 6.56
CA LEU A 5 2.61 25.86 7.47
C LEU A 5 2.15 24.60 6.73
N LEU A 6 3.04 23.65 6.57
CA LEU A 6 2.78 22.36 5.92
C LEU A 6 2.15 21.39 6.95
N LEU A 7 0.92 20.95 6.70
CA LEU A 7 0.23 19.96 7.52
C LEU A 7 -0.40 18.89 6.63
N ILE A 8 -0.15 17.62 6.95
CA ILE A 8 -0.72 16.48 6.24
C ILE A 8 -1.18 15.38 7.23
N PRO A 9 -2.45 14.98 7.21
CA PRO A 9 -3.58 15.56 6.48
C PRO A 9 -3.84 17.03 6.84
N LYS A 10 -4.35 17.79 5.88
CA LYS A 10 -4.73 19.19 6.10
C LYS A 10 -5.93 19.27 7.07
N PRO A 11 -5.83 20.02 8.18
CA PRO A 11 -6.94 20.13 9.13
C PRO A 11 -8.16 20.79 8.51
N LYS A 12 -9.36 20.48 9.05
CA LYS A 12 -10.62 21.10 8.64
C LYS A 12 -10.63 22.61 8.78
N MET A 13 -10.02 23.11 9.84
CA MET A 13 -9.96 24.55 10.10
C MET A 13 -8.64 24.90 10.79
N VAL A 14 -7.97 25.93 10.24
CA VAL A 14 -6.80 26.57 10.84
C VAL A 14 -7.08 28.07 10.92
N ARG A 15 -6.99 28.65 12.10
CA ARG A 15 -7.11 30.10 12.33
C ARG A 15 -5.88 30.61 13.04
N TRP A 16 -5.32 31.71 12.55
CA TRP A 16 -4.27 32.46 13.22
C TRP A 16 -4.92 33.34 14.27
N THR A 17 -4.47 33.27 15.52
CA THR A 17 -5.09 34.01 16.62
C THR A 17 -4.57 35.44 16.77
N PHE A 18 -3.40 35.73 16.15
CA PHE A 18 -2.77 37.06 16.13
C PHE A 18 -1.99 37.26 14.82
N GLU A 19 -1.34 38.45 14.66
CA GLU A 19 -0.41 38.68 13.54
C GLU A 19 0.63 37.54 13.46
N ARG A 20 0.92 37.05 12.26
CA ARG A 20 1.80 35.88 12.00
C ARG A 20 3.18 35.96 12.68
N GLU A 21 3.60 37.15 13.13
CA GLU A 21 4.89 37.40 13.79
C GLU A 21 4.88 37.13 15.31
N SER A 22 3.71 36.96 15.94
CA SER A 22 3.63 36.69 17.38
C SER A 22 3.70 35.18 17.65
N GLY A 23 4.88 34.67 17.99
CA GLY A 23 5.09 33.27 18.39
C GLY A 23 5.29 33.09 19.90
N VAL A 24 5.11 31.88 20.38
CA VAL A 24 5.37 31.48 21.77
C VAL A 24 6.72 30.76 21.87
N THR A 25 7.54 31.20 22.82
CA THR A 25 8.78 30.48 23.14
C THR A 25 8.44 29.28 24.03
N ILE A 26 8.91 28.10 23.65
CA ILE A 26 8.73 26.89 24.47
C ILE A 26 9.70 26.95 25.64
N PRO A 27 9.24 26.91 26.91
CA PRO A 27 10.09 26.84 28.08
C PRO A 27 11.00 25.60 28.06
N LYS A 28 12.21 25.68 28.62
CA LYS A 28 13.14 24.53 28.70
C LYS A 28 12.58 23.38 29.56
N ASN A 29 11.77 23.70 30.56
CA ASN A 29 11.08 22.75 31.44
C ASN A 29 9.69 23.26 31.77
N GLY A 30 8.83 22.38 32.25
CA GLY A 30 7.44 22.72 32.57
C GLY A 30 6.63 21.49 32.91
N PHE A 31 5.31 21.66 32.88
CA PHE A 31 4.38 20.58 33.16
C PHE A 31 3.53 20.24 31.93
N ILE A 32 3.27 18.94 31.75
CA ILE A 32 2.27 18.39 30.85
C ILE A 32 1.14 17.85 31.72
N TYR A 33 0.00 18.55 31.76
CA TYR A 33 -1.22 17.99 32.32
C TYR A 33 -1.88 17.06 31.31
N THR A 34 -2.33 15.89 31.76
CA THR A 34 -2.97 14.94 30.86
C THR A 34 -4.00 14.05 31.54
N THR A 35 -5.07 13.73 30.81
CA THR A 35 -6.01 12.64 31.13
C THR A 35 -5.53 11.29 30.58
N ASN A 36 -4.52 11.26 29.66
CA ASN A 36 -3.93 10.05 29.11
C ASN A 36 -2.39 10.08 29.20
N GLU A 37 -1.84 9.34 30.16
CA GLU A 37 -0.41 9.32 30.43
C GLU A 37 0.42 8.70 29.30
N LYS A 38 -0.13 7.71 28.56
CA LYS A 38 0.57 7.06 27.44
C LYS A 38 0.87 8.06 26.32
N ILE A 39 -0.12 8.87 25.96
CA ILE A 39 0.02 9.90 24.91
C ILE A 39 0.99 11.00 25.34
N ALA A 40 0.97 11.39 26.62
CA ALA A 40 1.94 12.36 27.14
C ALA A 40 3.38 11.81 27.14
N LYS A 41 3.59 10.54 27.48
CA LYS A 41 4.88 9.87 27.36
C LYS A 41 5.33 9.80 25.91
N TYR A 42 4.47 9.40 25.00
CA TYR A 42 4.75 9.39 23.56
C TYR A 42 5.23 10.77 23.07
N LEU A 43 4.53 11.86 23.43
CA LEU A 43 4.94 13.21 23.07
C LEU A 43 6.35 13.54 23.59
N LYS A 44 6.65 13.21 24.85
CA LYS A 44 7.98 13.43 25.45
C LYS A 44 9.09 12.63 24.76
N GLU A 45 8.82 11.40 24.38
CA GLU A 45 9.77 10.50 23.73
C GLU A 45 10.08 10.94 22.29
N LYS A 46 9.06 11.44 21.59
CA LYS A 46 9.19 11.84 20.19
C LYS A 46 9.68 13.28 19.99
N GLU A 47 9.48 14.17 20.98
CA GLU A 47 9.79 15.60 20.86
C GLU A 47 10.78 16.04 21.94
N ALA A 48 12.03 16.27 21.54
CA ALA A 48 13.13 16.62 22.43
C ALA A 48 12.85 17.89 23.26
N VAL A 49 12.05 18.82 22.74
CA VAL A 49 11.66 20.06 23.45
C VAL A 49 10.86 19.81 24.72
N PHE A 50 10.23 18.65 24.87
CA PHE A 50 9.47 18.26 26.06
C PHE A 50 10.17 17.24 26.94
N LYS A 51 11.39 16.87 26.65
CA LYS A 51 12.14 15.84 27.40
C LYS A 51 12.18 16.11 28.90
N GLU A 52 12.39 17.35 29.30
CA GLU A 52 12.54 17.77 30.70
C GLU A 52 11.20 18.14 31.38
N TYR A 53 10.06 17.95 30.68
CA TYR A 53 8.76 18.26 31.24
C TYR A 53 8.28 17.17 32.21
N THR A 54 7.57 17.58 33.26
CA THR A 54 6.95 16.65 34.21
C THR A 54 5.49 16.39 33.82
N ILE A 55 5.09 15.11 33.72
CA ILE A 55 3.71 14.71 33.48
C ILE A 55 2.94 14.78 34.81
N THR A 56 1.77 15.42 34.79
CA THR A 56 0.88 15.54 35.94
C THR A 56 -0.57 15.21 35.60
N LYS A 57 -1.30 14.66 36.58
CA LYS A 57 -2.74 14.37 36.50
C LYS A 57 -3.61 15.41 37.23
N SER A 58 -2.97 16.37 37.88
CA SER A 58 -3.68 17.47 38.58
C SER A 58 -3.22 18.81 38.00
N THR A 59 -4.18 19.69 37.75
CA THR A 59 -3.93 21.03 37.28
C THR A 59 -3.48 21.93 38.42
N LYS A 60 -2.42 22.73 38.15
CA LYS A 60 -1.92 23.78 39.05
C LYS A 60 -2.13 25.19 38.47
N GLY A 61 -2.49 25.24 37.16
CA GLY A 61 -2.74 26.47 36.41
C GLY A 61 -1.51 27.07 35.71
N ASP A 62 -0.34 26.40 35.81
CA ASP A 62 0.92 26.81 35.22
C ASP A 62 1.45 25.82 34.16
N GLU A 63 0.60 24.85 33.74
CA GLU A 63 0.98 23.86 32.74
C GLU A 63 1.14 24.51 31.37
N PHE A 64 2.31 24.24 30.74
CA PHE A 64 2.55 24.71 29.37
C PHE A 64 1.85 23.83 28.34
N VAL A 65 1.65 22.55 28.61
CA VAL A 65 0.95 21.61 27.73
C VAL A 65 -0.21 20.98 28.48
N GLN A 66 -1.39 20.98 27.86
CA GLN A 66 -2.59 20.29 28.38
C GLN A 66 -3.14 19.35 27.32
N LEU A 67 -3.24 18.05 27.65
CA LEU A 67 -3.72 16.97 26.81
C LEU A 67 -4.97 16.35 27.45
N VAL A 68 -6.14 16.66 26.92
CA VAL A 68 -7.44 16.38 27.57
C VAL A 68 -8.38 15.61 26.67
N VAL A 69 -8.86 14.46 27.11
CA VAL A 69 -10.00 13.78 26.50
C VAL A 69 -11.27 14.30 27.16
N ASN A 70 -12.16 14.93 26.39
CA ASN A 70 -13.44 15.43 26.86
C ASN A 70 -14.46 15.46 25.70
N PRO A 71 -15.30 14.40 25.55
CA PRO A 71 -16.29 14.31 24.48
C PRO A 71 -17.42 15.37 24.59
N TYR A 72 -17.64 15.96 25.77
CA TYR A 72 -18.62 17.02 25.93
C TYR A 72 -18.18 18.36 25.37
N ILE A 73 -16.87 18.64 25.40
CA ILE A 73 -16.27 19.86 24.81
C ILE A 73 -16.06 19.71 23.32
N PHE A 74 -15.66 18.50 22.87
CA PHE A 74 -15.45 18.20 21.45
C PHE A 74 -16.22 16.93 21.06
N PRO A 75 -17.38 17.04 20.36
CA PRO A 75 -18.29 15.90 20.17
C PRO A 75 -17.98 15.05 18.91
N LYS A 76 -17.00 15.40 18.09
CA LYS A 76 -16.64 14.66 16.86
C LYS A 76 -15.68 13.53 17.19
N LYS A 77 -16.11 12.28 16.92
CA LYS A 77 -15.27 11.08 17.13
C LYS A 77 -13.93 11.22 16.40
N GLU A 78 -12.85 10.77 17.03
CA GLU A 78 -11.47 10.91 16.56
C GLU A 78 -11.00 12.36 16.30
N GLY A 79 -11.83 13.34 16.64
CA GLY A 79 -11.52 14.74 16.40
C GLY A 79 -10.91 15.43 17.63
N TYR A 80 -10.31 16.58 17.37
CA TYR A 80 -9.62 17.37 18.37
C TYR A 80 -9.66 18.87 18.06
N ARG A 81 -9.39 19.65 19.10
CA ARG A 81 -9.09 21.07 19.05
C ARG A 81 -7.69 21.29 19.60
N LEU A 82 -6.82 21.94 18.83
CA LEU A 82 -5.49 22.36 19.24
C LEU A 82 -5.44 23.87 19.30
N THR A 83 -5.09 24.42 20.45
CA THR A 83 -4.89 25.85 20.65
C THR A 83 -3.44 26.09 21.08
N VAL A 84 -2.77 27.02 20.42
CA VAL A 84 -1.47 27.55 20.80
C VAL A 84 -1.61 29.05 21.00
N ASP A 85 -1.46 29.51 22.24
CA ASP A 85 -1.43 30.94 22.61
C ASP A 85 -0.31 31.17 23.64
N ARG A 86 -0.60 31.23 24.94
CA ARG A 86 0.41 31.30 26.02
C ARG A 86 0.92 29.91 26.38
N ASN A 87 0.13 28.90 26.10
CA ASN A 87 0.36 27.48 26.32
C ASN A 87 -0.20 26.67 25.16
N ILE A 88 0.00 25.36 25.20
CA ILE A 88 -0.51 24.40 24.22
C ILE A 88 -1.64 23.62 24.85
N ILE A 89 -2.84 23.67 24.27
CA ILE A 89 -4.00 22.92 24.77
C ILE A 89 -4.55 22.05 23.64
N ILE A 90 -4.62 20.74 23.86
CA ILE A 90 -5.30 19.78 22.98
C ILE A 90 -6.48 19.19 23.75
N ILE A 91 -7.70 19.41 23.25
CA ILE A 91 -8.94 18.81 23.75
C ILE A 91 -9.50 17.92 22.65
N ALA A 92 -9.73 16.66 22.95
CA ALA A 92 -10.19 15.68 21.97
C ALA A 92 -11.46 14.94 22.45
N HIS A 93 -12.18 14.35 21.48
CA HIS A 93 -13.34 13.51 21.77
C HIS A 93 -12.94 12.24 22.54
N ASP A 94 -11.90 11.58 22.07
CA ASP A 94 -11.41 10.29 22.53
C ASP A 94 -9.88 10.25 22.52
N GLU A 95 -9.31 9.11 22.90
CA GLU A 95 -7.86 8.92 22.94
C GLU A 95 -7.23 8.98 21.54
N ALA A 96 -7.92 8.46 20.51
CA ALA A 96 -7.45 8.53 19.12
C ALA A 96 -7.38 9.99 18.64
N GLY A 97 -8.42 10.78 18.89
CA GLY A 97 -8.43 12.21 18.58
C GLY A 97 -7.33 12.97 19.31
N LEU A 98 -7.07 12.63 20.60
CA LEU A 98 -5.97 13.23 21.36
C LEU A 98 -4.61 12.90 20.73
N PHE A 99 -4.42 11.65 20.32
CA PHE A 99 -3.21 11.21 19.63
C PHE A 99 -3.03 11.96 18.30
N TYR A 100 -4.08 12.09 17.48
CA TYR A 100 -4.02 12.83 16.22
C TYR A 100 -3.77 14.33 16.41
N GLY A 101 -4.27 14.92 17.47
CA GLY A 101 -3.93 16.28 17.87
C GLY A 101 -2.45 16.43 18.22
N VAL A 102 -1.88 15.44 18.90
CA VAL A 102 -0.43 15.37 19.17
C VAL A 102 0.37 15.20 17.87
N GLN A 103 -0.07 14.39 16.91
CA GLN A 103 0.63 14.28 15.62
C GLN A 103 0.64 15.63 14.87
N THR A 104 -0.48 16.36 14.88
CA THR A 104 -0.52 17.70 14.28
C THR A 104 0.42 18.67 15.00
N LEU A 105 0.46 18.66 16.34
CA LEU A 105 1.42 19.44 17.11
C LEU A 105 2.88 19.10 16.73
N ARG A 106 3.20 17.83 16.56
CA ARG A 106 4.52 17.35 16.14
C ARG A 106 4.92 17.88 14.76
N GLN A 107 3.98 17.86 13.79
CA GLN A 107 4.23 18.47 12.48
C GLN A 107 4.51 19.97 12.56
N ILE A 108 3.82 20.68 13.45
CA ILE A 108 4.07 22.12 13.70
C ILE A 108 5.45 22.33 14.33
N LEU A 109 5.81 21.52 15.34
CA LEU A 109 7.10 21.60 16.04
C LEU A 109 8.29 21.38 15.11
N ARG A 110 8.20 20.45 14.17
CA ARG A 110 9.26 20.22 13.16
C ARG A 110 9.55 21.45 12.30
N GLN A 111 8.57 22.33 12.15
CA GLN A 111 8.69 23.54 11.33
C GLN A 111 9.13 24.80 12.13
N ILE A 112 9.33 24.67 13.46
CA ILE A 112 9.58 25.82 14.35
C ILE A 112 10.83 26.63 13.95
N SER A 113 11.86 25.98 13.41
CA SER A 113 13.08 26.64 12.91
C SER A 113 12.81 27.60 11.75
N GLN A 114 11.77 27.35 10.97
CA GLN A 114 11.34 28.22 9.87
C GLN A 114 10.65 29.50 10.36
N PHE A 115 10.25 29.54 11.65
CA PHE A 115 9.50 30.63 12.29
C PHE A 115 10.26 31.19 13.49
N GLU A 116 11.53 31.51 13.31
CA GLU A 116 12.41 32.14 14.33
C GLU A 116 12.48 31.36 15.67
N ASN A 117 12.36 30.03 15.60
CA ASN A 117 12.27 29.11 16.76
C ASN A 117 11.12 29.44 17.74
N LYS A 118 10.05 30.04 17.24
CA LYS A 118 8.82 30.32 17.99
C LYS A 118 7.68 29.44 17.48
N LEU A 119 6.88 28.94 18.40
CA LEU A 119 5.66 28.20 18.07
C LEU A 119 4.57 29.21 17.68
N LEU A 120 4.03 29.07 16.48
CA LEU A 120 3.03 29.99 15.95
C LEU A 120 1.74 29.96 16.77
N LYS A 121 1.17 31.12 17.07
CA LYS A 121 -0.14 31.24 17.75
C LYS A 121 -1.26 30.91 16.78
N LEU A 122 -1.95 29.80 17.05
CA LEU A 122 -2.99 29.29 16.14
C LEU A 122 -4.09 28.52 16.91
N PHE A 123 -5.19 28.34 16.21
CA PHE A 123 -6.29 27.50 16.60
C PHE A 123 -6.61 26.53 15.47
N ILE A 124 -6.64 25.25 15.76
CA ILE A 124 -7.02 24.18 14.83
C ILE A 124 -8.23 23.44 15.40
N GLU A 125 -9.22 23.19 14.55
CA GLU A 125 -10.31 22.26 14.80
C GLU A 125 -10.32 21.22 13.66
N ASP A 126 -10.30 19.92 14.03
CA ASP A 126 -10.04 18.87 13.07
C ASP A 126 -10.70 17.55 13.44
N PHE A 127 -11.15 16.80 12.44
CA PHE A 127 -11.77 15.48 12.57
C PHE A 127 -11.82 14.78 11.21
N PRO A 128 -11.83 13.44 11.14
CA PRO A 128 -11.86 12.71 9.88
C PRO A 128 -13.24 12.70 9.21
N ASP A 129 -13.24 12.63 7.86
CA ASP A 129 -14.44 12.33 7.07
C ASP A 129 -14.73 10.82 7.03
N TYR A 130 -13.70 9.98 6.95
CA TYR A 130 -13.81 8.53 7.00
C TYR A 130 -13.38 7.99 8.37
N GLY A 131 -14.21 7.12 8.96
CA GLY A 131 -13.89 6.44 10.22
C GLY A 131 -12.78 5.40 10.06
N ASN A 132 -12.71 4.71 8.92
CA ASN A 132 -11.68 3.72 8.63
C ASN A 132 -10.80 4.21 7.47
N ARG A 133 -9.52 4.34 7.73
CA ARG A 133 -8.51 4.89 6.81
C ARG A 133 -7.35 3.93 6.75
N GLY A 134 -7.38 3.04 5.75
CA GLY A 134 -6.50 1.88 5.66
C GLY A 134 -5.47 1.96 4.56
N ILE A 135 -4.34 1.30 4.82
CA ILE A 135 -3.31 0.96 3.84
C ILE A 135 -3.11 -0.56 3.85
N MET A 136 -3.07 -1.16 2.68
CA MET A 136 -2.69 -2.57 2.52
C MET A 136 -1.31 -2.65 1.87
N ILE A 137 -0.44 -3.47 2.45
CA ILE A 137 0.89 -3.76 1.94
C ILE A 137 0.93 -5.24 1.52
N ASP A 138 1.26 -5.48 0.27
CA ASP A 138 1.45 -6.84 -0.24
C ASP A 138 2.78 -7.42 0.26
N ILE A 139 2.71 -8.49 1.02
CA ILE A 139 3.87 -9.24 1.48
C ILE A 139 3.95 -10.66 0.89
N SER A 140 3.12 -10.96 -0.12
CA SER A 140 3.02 -12.29 -0.73
C SER A 140 3.61 -12.40 -2.13
N ARG A 141 3.91 -11.28 -2.79
CA ARG A 141 4.61 -11.25 -4.07
C ARG A 141 6.12 -11.15 -3.85
N ASP A 142 6.67 -12.23 -3.28
CA ASP A 142 8.08 -12.49 -2.99
C ASP A 142 8.71 -11.62 -1.88
N ARG A 143 8.35 -10.33 -1.74
CA ARG A 143 9.00 -9.38 -0.83
C ARG A 143 8.27 -9.20 0.50
N ILE A 144 8.99 -9.43 1.59
CA ILE A 144 8.55 -9.11 2.96
C ILE A 144 9.54 -8.12 3.57
N PRO A 145 9.14 -6.90 3.94
CA PRO A 145 10.03 -5.97 4.63
C PRO A 145 10.50 -6.52 5.98
N ASN A 146 11.69 -6.13 6.41
CA ASN A 146 12.14 -6.43 7.76
C ASN A 146 11.18 -5.84 8.80
N LEU A 147 11.07 -6.46 9.98
CA LEU A 147 10.12 -6.05 11.03
C LEU A 147 10.30 -4.57 11.42
N GLU A 148 11.53 -4.09 11.55
CA GLU A 148 11.83 -2.70 11.87
C GLU A 148 11.43 -1.73 10.71
N VAL A 149 11.53 -2.18 9.46
CA VAL A 149 11.05 -1.42 8.31
C VAL A 149 9.51 -1.34 8.32
N LEU A 150 8.82 -2.45 8.61
CA LEU A 150 7.36 -2.44 8.79
C LEU A 150 6.93 -1.48 9.89
N LYS A 151 7.59 -1.52 11.06
CA LYS A 151 7.32 -0.57 12.16
C LYS A 151 7.59 0.88 11.75
N SER A 152 8.65 1.14 10.97
CA SER A 152 8.94 2.48 10.47
C SER A 152 7.83 2.98 9.52
N ILE A 153 7.36 2.14 8.60
CA ILE A 153 6.24 2.47 7.69
C ILE A 153 4.98 2.77 8.54
N ILE A 154 4.61 1.88 9.46
CA ILE A 154 3.44 2.02 10.33
C ILE A 154 3.54 3.30 11.18
N GLY A 155 4.72 3.61 11.71
CA GLY A 155 4.95 4.84 12.45
C GLY A 155 4.68 6.10 11.62
N LYS A 156 5.17 6.14 10.37
CA LYS A 156 4.90 7.25 9.44
C LYS A 156 3.43 7.30 9.02
N LEU A 157 2.77 6.16 8.76
CA LEU A 157 1.33 6.10 8.47
C LEU A 157 0.50 6.62 9.65
N SER A 158 0.89 6.30 10.88
CA SER A 158 0.27 6.83 12.10
C SER A 158 0.38 8.36 12.20
N GLU A 159 1.53 8.94 11.82
CA GLU A 159 1.69 10.39 11.76
C GLU A 159 0.80 11.05 10.69
N LEU A 160 0.45 10.32 9.64
CA LEU A 160 -0.52 10.69 8.62
C LEU A 160 -1.98 10.40 9.04
N LYS A 161 -2.23 9.99 10.29
CA LYS A 161 -3.56 9.67 10.85
C LYS A 161 -4.27 8.51 10.15
N ILE A 162 -3.53 7.60 9.51
CA ILE A 162 -4.03 6.29 9.10
C ILE A 162 -4.32 5.48 10.36
N ASN A 163 -5.44 4.75 10.38
CA ASN A 163 -5.86 3.97 11.56
C ASN A 163 -6.08 2.47 11.28
N GLN A 164 -5.79 2.02 10.07
CA GLN A 164 -5.86 0.60 9.72
C GLN A 164 -4.69 0.21 8.81
N VAL A 165 -4.08 -0.94 9.06
CA VAL A 165 -3.09 -1.57 8.19
C VAL A 165 -3.48 -3.01 7.95
N GLN A 166 -3.37 -3.48 6.71
CA GLN A 166 -3.51 -4.88 6.33
C GLN A 166 -2.22 -5.35 5.66
N LEU A 167 -1.68 -6.48 6.11
CA LEU A 167 -0.62 -7.19 5.39
C LEU A 167 -1.29 -8.29 4.58
N TYR A 168 -1.23 -8.17 3.25
CA TYR A 168 -1.84 -9.16 2.36
C TYR A 168 -1.02 -10.44 2.35
N MET A 169 -1.66 -11.55 2.72
CA MET A 169 -1.06 -12.86 2.89
C MET A 169 -1.72 -13.92 2.00
N GLU A 170 -0.88 -14.72 1.36
CA GLU A 170 -1.24 -15.98 0.69
C GLU A 170 -0.55 -17.15 1.41
N HIS A 171 0.76 -17.06 1.63
CA HIS A 171 1.61 -18.10 2.21
C HIS A 171 2.68 -17.53 3.15
N THR A 172 2.64 -16.24 3.46
CA THR A 172 3.73 -15.50 4.12
C THR A 172 3.55 -15.35 5.63
N PHE A 173 2.76 -16.23 6.23
CA PHE A 173 2.74 -16.48 7.67
C PHE A 173 3.33 -17.87 7.96
N ALA A 174 4.06 -18.01 9.07
CA ALA A 174 4.80 -19.22 9.41
C ALA A 174 3.87 -20.30 10.04
N TYR A 175 2.97 -20.84 9.24
CA TYR A 175 2.04 -21.90 9.62
C TYR A 175 2.79 -23.16 10.06
N ARG A 176 2.43 -23.71 11.20
CA ARG A 176 3.09 -24.90 11.80
C ARG A 176 2.82 -26.13 10.95
N GLY A 177 3.87 -26.91 10.69
CA GLY A 177 3.77 -28.11 9.85
C GLY A 177 3.72 -27.84 8.35
N HIS A 178 3.81 -26.58 7.93
CA HIS A 178 3.75 -26.17 6.53
C HIS A 178 5.02 -25.44 6.05
N GLU A 179 6.16 -25.71 6.69
CA GLU A 179 7.45 -25.03 6.43
C GLU A 179 7.88 -25.10 4.96
N LYS A 180 7.47 -26.16 4.26
CA LYS A 180 7.75 -26.33 2.83
C LYS A 180 7.19 -25.19 1.96
N VAL A 181 6.08 -24.58 2.40
CA VAL A 181 5.38 -23.55 1.65
C VAL A 181 5.98 -22.16 1.88
N TRP A 182 6.33 -21.84 3.13
CA TRP A 182 6.67 -20.47 3.52
C TRP A 182 8.14 -20.23 3.86
N LYS A 183 8.94 -21.27 4.14
CA LYS A 183 10.30 -21.13 4.66
C LYS A 183 11.23 -20.33 3.74
N GLU A 184 11.16 -20.57 2.42
CA GLU A 184 11.97 -19.87 1.42
C GLU A 184 11.59 -18.39 1.26
N TYR A 185 10.42 -17.99 1.75
CA TYR A 185 9.92 -16.61 1.73
C TYR A 185 10.24 -15.85 3.01
N SER A 186 10.82 -16.50 4.03
CA SER A 186 11.08 -15.88 5.33
C SER A 186 9.83 -15.28 5.96
N ALA A 187 8.74 -16.04 5.99
CA ALA A 187 7.41 -15.62 6.46
C ALA A 187 7.43 -15.01 7.88
N LEU A 188 6.43 -14.20 8.20
CA LEU A 188 6.25 -13.64 9.55
C LEU A 188 5.88 -14.74 10.55
N THR A 189 6.54 -14.74 11.69
CA THR A 189 6.24 -15.69 12.78
C THR A 189 5.06 -15.23 13.63
N HIS A 190 4.53 -16.13 14.46
CA HIS A 190 3.49 -15.82 15.45
C HIS A 190 3.90 -14.67 16.38
N GLU A 191 5.13 -14.74 16.89
CA GLU A 191 5.68 -13.74 17.80
C GLU A 191 5.84 -12.37 17.13
N GLU A 192 6.32 -12.35 15.90
CA GLU A 192 6.48 -11.11 15.14
C GLU A 192 5.15 -10.44 14.81
N VAL A 193 4.11 -11.22 14.48
CA VAL A 193 2.75 -10.68 14.26
C VAL A 193 2.18 -10.10 15.55
N ILE A 194 2.32 -10.79 16.69
CA ILE A 194 1.89 -10.29 18.01
C ILE A 194 2.62 -8.99 18.37
N GLU A 195 3.94 -8.95 18.13
CA GLU A 195 4.75 -7.75 18.35
C GLU A 195 4.28 -6.58 17.48
N LEU A 196 4.01 -6.85 16.21
CA LEU A 196 3.52 -5.83 15.26
C LEU A 196 2.10 -5.35 15.63
N ASP A 197 1.20 -6.24 16.04
CA ASP A 197 -0.14 -5.90 16.52
C ASP A 197 -0.08 -4.98 17.76
N SER A 198 0.83 -5.29 18.71
CA SER A 198 1.06 -4.43 19.87
C SER A 198 1.60 -3.06 19.47
N PHE A 199 2.58 -3.02 18.57
CA PHE A 199 3.13 -1.77 18.03
C PHE A 199 2.06 -0.93 17.33
N CYS A 200 1.20 -1.54 16.50
CA CYS A 200 0.09 -0.87 15.83
C CYS A 200 -0.87 -0.22 16.85
N LYS A 201 -1.24 -0.95 17.91
CA LYS A 201 -2.11 -0.40 18.97
C LYS A 201 -1.51 0.81 19.68
N GLU A 202 -0.21 0.81 19.94
CA GLU A 202 0.48 1.96 20.55
C GLU A 202 0.45 3.19 19.64
N HIS A 203 0.29 2.98 18.34
CA HIS A 203 0.21 4.01 17.30
C HIS A 203 -1.22 4.29 16.81
N PHE A 204 -2.25 3.81 17.53
CA PHE A 204 -3.66 3.96 17.18
C PHE A 204 -4.00 3.43 15.78
N ILE A 205 -3.36 2.33 15.39
CA ILE A 205 -3.60 1.59 14.15
C ILE A 205 -4.16 0.20 14.50
N GLU A 206 -5.22 -0.21 13.81
CA GLU A 206 -5.73 -1.58 13.83
C GLU A 206 -4.97 -2.40 12.78
N LEU A 207 -4.27 -3.46 13.20
CA LEU A 207 -3.67 -4.43 12.29
C LEU A 207 -4.72 -5.51 11.96
N VAL A 208 -5.32 -5.44 10.78
CA VAL A 208 -6.35 -6.38 10.35
C VAL A 208 -5.73 -7.56 9.62
N PRO A 209 -5.98 -8.81 10.04
CA PRO A 209 -5.52 -10.00 9.33
C PRO A 209 -6.15 -10.05 7.93
N ASN A 210 -5.32 -10.30 6.91
CA ASN A 210 -5.74 -10.42 5.52
C ASN A 210 -5.11 -11.67 4.92
N GLN A 211 -5.89 -12.75 4.81
CA GLN A 211 -5.47 -14.06 4.29
C GLN A 211 -6.39 -14.47 3.16
N ASN A 212 -5.82 -14.70 1.98
CA ASN A 212 -6.61 -15.26 0.90
C ASN A 212 -6.97 -16.72 1.18
N THR A 213 -8.24 -17.06 0.98
CA THR A 213 -8.81 -18.36 1.40
C THR A 213 -9.52 -19.11 0.26
N PHE A 214 -9.48 -18.60 -0.97
CA PHE A 214 -10.11 -19.23 -2.13
C PHE A 214 -9.21 -19.23 -3.35
N GLY A 215 -8.99 -18.06 -4.00
CA GLY A 215 -7.99 -17.87 -5.05
C GLY A 215 -6.59 -17.65 -4.48
N HIS A 216 -5.59 -17.37 -5.34
CA HIS A 216 -4.23 -16.99 -4.96
C HIS A 216 -3.49 -17.97 -4.03
N LEU A 217 -3.80 -19.25 -4.12
CA LEU A 217 -3.18 -20.29 -3.30
C LEU A 217 -2.14 -21.13 -4.06
N SER A 218 -1.67 -20.64 -5.19
CA SER A 218 -0.70 -21.35 -6.04
C SER A 218 0.52 -21.85 -5.27
N LYS A 219 1.08 -21.04 -4.38
CA LYS A 219 2.27 -21.39 -3.56
C LYS A 219 2.04 -22.59 -2.64
N TRP A 220 0.78 -22.87 -2.29
CA TRP A 220 0.37 -24.06 -1.58
C TRP A 220 0.15 -25.23 -2.54
N LEU A 221 -0.65 -24.99 -3.57
CA LEU A 221 -1.23 -26.02 -4.43
C LEU A 221 -0.24 -26.68 -5.41
N ILE A 222 0.95 -26.09 -5.61
CA ILE A 222 2.04 -26.71 -6.39
C ILE A 222 2.70 -27.88 -5.68
N HIS A 223 2.55 -27.98 -4.35
CA HIS A 223 3.10 -29.08 -3.56
C HIS A 223 2.15 -30.27 -3.55
N ASP A 224 2.69 -31.49 -3.68
CA ASP A 224 1.92 -32.72 -3.79
C ASP A 224 0.94 -32.91 -2.64
N GLU A 225 1.31 -32.45 -1.42
CA GLU A 225 0.48 -32.54 -0.23
C GLU A 225 -0.83 -31.77 -0.35
N TYR A 226 -0.84 -30.67 -1.12
CA TYR A 226 -2.01 -29.78 -1.27
C TYR A 226 -2.63 -29.83 -2.66
N LYS A 227 -1.94 -30.40 -3.66
CA LYS A 227 -2.40 -30.44 -5.07
C LYS A 227 -3.79 -31.05 -5.20
N HIS A 228 -4.15 -31.99 -4.34
CA HIS A 228 -5.47 -32.62 -4.32
C HIS A 228 -6.62 -31.63 -3.99
N LEU A 229 -6.33 -30.49 -3.34
CA LEU A 229 -7.30 -29.43 -3.03
C LEU A 229 -7.57 -28.54 -4.24
N ALA A 230 -6.65 -28.46 -5.21
CA ALA A 230 -6.73 -27.55 -6.33
C ALA A 230 -8.00 -27.76 -7.18
N GLU A 231 -8.61 -26.65 -7.62
CA GLU A 231 -9.70 -26.64 -8.59
C GLU A 231 -9.23 -27.20 -9.94
N ALA A 232 -8.17 -26.61 -10.49
CA ALA A 232 -7.55 -27.03 -11.75
C ALA A 232 -6.06 -27.38 -11.53
N PRO A 233 -5.75 -28.62 -11.08
CA PRO A 233 -4.38 -29.01 -10.67
C PRO A 233 -3.33 -28.95 -11.78
N ASP A 234 -3.75 -29.00 -13.06
CA ASP A 234 -2.88 -28.97 -14.23
C ASP A 234 -2.98 -27.64 -15.01
N GLY A 235 -3.48 -26.59 -14.34
CA GLY A 235 -3.58 -25.24 -14.88
C GLY A 235 -4.94 -24.93 -15.51
N TYR A 236 -5.06 -23.67 -15.96
CA TYR A 236 -6.33 -23.10 -16.44
C TYR A 236 -6.11 -22.04 -17.51
N ASP A 237 -7.16 -21.72 -18.28
CA ASP A 237 -7.14 -20.68 -19.29
C ASP A 237 -7.44 -19.33 -18.64
N THR A 238 -6.60 -18.31 -18.93
CA THR A 238 -6.72 -16.98 -18.31
C THR A 238 -7.74 -16.10 -19.02
N PRO A 239 -8.42 -15.18 -18.34
CA PRO A 239 -9.36 -14.25 -18.97
C PRO A 239 -8.74 -13.30 -20.01
N TRP A 240 -7.43 -13.07 -19.93
CA TRP A 240 -6.68 -12.21 -20.87
C TRP A 240 -5.99 -12.98 -22.00
N GLY A 241 -6.33 -14.25 -22.15
CA GLY A 241 -5.75 -15.15 -23.16
C GLY A 241 -4.49 -15.89 -22.69
N GLY A 242 -4.30 -17.09 -23.25
CA GLY A 242 -3.23 -18.00 -22.85
C GLY A 242 -3.60 -18.87 -21.66
N ARG A 243 -2.68 -19.77 -21.28
CA ARG A 243 -2.87 -20.76 -20.24
C ARG A 243 -1.83 -20.61 -19.14
N TYR A 244 -2.30 -20.71 -17.89
CA TYR A 244 -1.43 -20.93 -16.73
C TYR A 244 -1.32 -22.44 -16.47
N GLU A 245 -0.09 -22.94 -16.37
CA GLU A 245 0.21 -24.37 -16.18
C GLU A 245 0.23 -24.80 -14.71
N TYR A 246 -0.32 -23.95 -13.82
CA TYR A 246 -0.29 -24.17 -12.36
C TYR A 246 -1.68 -24.01 -11.75
N PRO A 247 -1.92 -24.72 -10.62
CA PRO A 247 -3.14 -24.54 -9.85
C PRO A 247 -3.19 -23.13 -9.23
N PHE A 248 -4.40 -22.61 -9.03
CA PHE A 248 -4.59 -21.25 -8.52
C PHE A 248 -5.57 -21.20 -7.33
N SER A 249 -6.77 -21.77 -7.48
CA SER A 249 -7.79 -21.78 -6.43
C SER A 249 -7.96 -23.16 -5.82
N ILE A 250 -8.41 -23.23 -4.55
CA ILE A 250 -8.91 -24.48 -3.97
C ILE A 250 -10.31 -24.79 -4.51
N SER A 251 -10.62 -26.07 -4.65
CA SER A 251 -11.93 -26.49 -5.18
C SER A 251 -13.03 -26.42 -4.12
N PRO A 252 -14.17 -25.79 -4.42
CA PRO A 252 -15.33 -25.77 -3.52
C PRO A 252 -15.96 -27.16 -3.31
N LEU A 253 -15.64 -28.13 -4.15
CA LEU A 253 -16.21 -29.48 -4.11
C LEU A 253 -15.36 -30.51 -3.34
N VAL A 254 -14.12 -30.13 -2.99
CA VAL A 254 -13.24 -31.00 -2.20
C VAL A 254 -13.48 -30.74 -0.72
N PRO A 255 -13.95 -31.73 0.07
CA PRO A 255 -14.23 -31.52 1.50
C PRO A 255 -13.03 -30.98 2.30
N GLY A 256 -11.82 -31.43 1.98
CA GLY A 256 -10.58 -30.95 2.59
C GLY A 256 -10.29 -29.45 2.39
N SER A 257 -10.88 -28.79 1.39
CA SER A 257 -10.71 -27.36 1.16
C SER A 257 -11.18 -26.51 2.35
N LEU A 258 -12.31 -26.85 2.97
CA LEU A 258 -12.81 -26.14 4.14
C LEU A 258 -12.02 -26.45 5.41
N ASP A 259 -11.47 -27.67 5.53
CA ASP A 259 -10.62 -28.04 6.66
C ASP A 259 -9.28 -27.28 6.58
N PHE A 260 -8.73 -27.14 5.37
CA PHE A 260 -7.56 -26.32 5.11
C PHE A 260 -7.81 -24.84 5.48
N VAL A 261 -8.93 -24.25 5.06
CA VAL A 261 -9.29 -22.87 5.46
C VAL A 261 -9.43 -22.73 6.98
N LYS A 262 -10.04 -23.72 7.67
CA LYS A 262 -10.13 -23.70 9.14
C LYS A 262 -8.76 -23.71 9.80
N GLU A 263 -7.82 -24.47 9.26
CA GLU A 263 -6.46 -24.57 9.75
C GLU A 263 -5.74 -23.23 9.61
N LEU A 264 -5.75 -22.64 8.40
CA LEU A 264 -5.14 -21.33 8.17
C LEU A 264 -5.69 -20.25 9.10
N LEU A 265 -7.01 -20.07 9.15
CA LEU A 265 -7.63 -19.07 10.01
C LEU A 265 -7.46 -19.39 11.50
N GLY A 266 -7.42 -20.68 11.86
CA GLY A 266 -7.20 -21.13 13.24
C GLY A 266 -5.85 -20.78 13.81
N GLU A 267 -4.80 -20.81 12.99
CA GLU A 267 -3.45 -20.40 13.40
C GLU A 267 -3.22 -18.90 13.29
N LEU A 268 -3.74 -18.27 12.24
CA LEU A 268 -3.47 -16.85 11.97
C LEU A 268 -4.22 -15.92 12.93
N LEU A 269 -5.55 -16.07 13.04
CA LEU A 269 -6.42 -15.08 13.70
C LEU A 269 -6.12 -14.85 15.18
N PRO A 270 -5.69 -15.84 15.98
CA PRO A 270 -5.37 -15.61 17.40
C PRO A 270 -4.21 -14.63 17.65
N ASN A 271 -3.40 -14.33 16.65
CA ASN A 271 -2.25 -13.42 16.77
C ASN A 271 -2.64 -11.94 16.59
N PHE A 272 -3.89 -11.67 16.20
CA PHE A 272 -4.40 -10.34 15.93
C PHE A 272 -5.50 -9.95 16.91
N SER A 273 -5.39 -8.75 17.43
CA SER A 273 -6.44 -8.18 18.30
C SER A 273 -7.59 -7.54 17.54
N SER A 274 -7.45 -7.30 16.24
CA SER A 274 -8.50 -6.74 15.38
C SER A 274 -9.80 -7.52 15.49
N GLU A 275 -10.92 -6.81 15.47
CA GLU A 275 -12.26 -7.41 15.38
C GLU A 275 -12.71 -7.65 13.93
N GLN A 276 -11.83 -7.42 12.96
CA GLN A 276 -12.06 -7.60 11.53
C GLN A 276 -11.12 -8.68 10.97
N VAL A 277 -11.49 -9.27 9.84
CA VAL A 277 -10.66 -10.17 9.03
C VAL A 277 -11.01 -10.03 7.56
N ASN A 278 -10.02 -9.88 6.70
CA ASN A 278 -10.17 -10.00 5.25
C ASN A 278 -9.85 -11.44 4.82
N ILE A 279 -10.83 -12.11 4.23
CA ILE A 279 -10.72 -13.52 3.80
C ILE A 279 -10.33 -13.67 2.32
N GLY A 280 -10.08 -12.57 1.61
CA GLY A 280 -9.74 -12.57 0.19
C GLY A 280 -10.91 -12.94 -0.70
N CYS A 281 -10.84 -14.10 -1.34
CA CYS A 281 -11.84 -14.69 -2.23
C CYS A 281 -11.98 -13.98 -3.60
N ASP A 282 -10.98 -13.20 -4.02
CA ASP A 282 -10.89 -12.55 -5.31
C ASP A 282 -10.39 -13.49 -6.42
N GLU A 283 -10.61 -13.07 -7.65
CA GLU A 283 -9.96 -13.57 -8.88
C GLU A 283 -9.95 -15.09 -9.05
N THR A 284 -11.01 -15.80 -8.66
CA THR A 284 -11.12 -17.26 -8.84
C THR A 284 -11.27 -17.66 -10.30
N PHE A 285 -10.24 -17.33 -11.13
CA PHE A 285 -10.27 -17.47 -12.59
C PHE A 285 -10.48 -18.91 -13.05
N ASP A 286 -9.90 -19.89 -12.36
CA ASP A 286 -9.95 -21.31 -12.66
C ASP A 286 -11.25 -22.01 -12.21
N LEU A 287 -12.11 -21.34 -11.44
CA LEU A 287 -13.41 -21.90 -11.02
C LEU A 287 -14.25 -22.29 -12.24
N GLY A 288 -14.71 -23.52 -12.27
CA GLY A 288 -15.46 -24.09 -13.40
C GLY A 288 -14.60 -24.59 -14.56
N GLN A 289 -13.27 -24.60 -14.41
CA GLN A 289 -12.37 -25.17 -15.42
C GLN A 289 -11.78 -26.52 -15.01
N GLY A 290 -12.00 -26.94 -13.77
CA GLY A 290 -11.49 -28.19 -13.21
C GLY A 290 -12.58 -29.03 -12.55
N LYS A 291 -12.41 -29.33 -11.26
CA LYS A 291 -13.28 -30.19 -10.47
C LYS A 291 -14.71 -29.68 -10.36
N SER A 292 -14.93 -28.40 -10.38
CA SER A 292 -16.25 -27.75 -10.27
C SER A 292 -16.93 -27.54 -11.63
N LYS A 293 -16.36 -28.01 -12.74
CA LYS A 293 -16.86 -27.76 -14.08
C LYS A 293 -18.33 -28.12 -14.27
N GLU A 294 -18.69 -29.37 -14.02
CA GLU A 294 -20.07 -29.87 -14.18
C GLU A 294 -21.06 -29.10 -13.28
N TRP A 295 -20.64 -28.74 -12.05
CA TRP A 295 -21.46 -27.96 -11.13
C TRP A 295 -21.66 -26.53 -11.60
N CYS A 296 -20.63 -25.93 -12.13
CA CYS A 296 -20.73 -24.58 -12.70
C CYS A 296 -21.60 -24.57 -13.97
N GLU A 297 -21.56 -25.63 -14.79
CA GLU A 297 -22.44 -25.81 -15.93
C GLU A 297 -23.91 -26.00 -15.51
N GLN A 298 -24.16 -26.76 -14.42
CA GLN A 298 -25.49 -27.04 -13.92
C GLN A 298 -26.13 -25.88 -13.13
N TYR A 299 -25.38 -25.23 -12.24
CA TYR A 299 -25.91 -24.27 -11.27
C TYR A 299 -25.47 -22.81 -11.53
N GLY A 300 -24.54 -22.60 -12.43
CA GLY A 300 -23.91 -21.31 -12.69
C GLY A 300 -22.69 -21.04 -11.78
N LYS A 301 -21.65 -20.45 -12.37
CA LYS A 301 -20.38 -20.13 -11.69
C LYS A 301 -20.58 -19.23 -10.47
N GLY A 302 -21.45 -18.20 -10.58
CA GLY A 302 -21.76 -17.30 -9.46
C GLY A 302 -22.37 -18.00 -8.26
N LYS A 303 -23.26 -18.99 -8.47
CA LYS A 303 -23.86 -19.76 -7.38
C LYS A 303 -22.84 -20.64 -6.68
N VAL A 304 -21.97 -21.31 -7.43
CA VAL A 304 -20.92 -22.17 -6.86
C VAL A 304 -19.92 -21.33 -6.04
N TYR A 305 -19.54 -20.17 -6.55
CA TYR A 305 -18.70 -19.22 -5.82
C TYR A 305 -19.38 -18.74 -4.53
N PHE A 306 -20.63 -18.26 -4.64
CA PHE A 306 -21.39 -17.75 -3.49
C PHE A 306 -21.52 -18.79 -2.37
N ASP A 307 -21.88 -20.02 -2.72
CA ASP A 307 -22.05 -21.09 -1.74
C ASP A 307 -20.75 -21.41 -0.99
N PHE A 308 -19.61 -21.32 -1.68
CA PHE A 308 -18.33 -21.56 -1.05
C PHE A 308 -17.88 -20.36 -0.20
N LEU A 309 -18.07 -19.13 -0.68
CA LEU A 309 -17.85 -17.90 0.09
C LEU A 309 -18.63 -17.95 1.43
N MET A 310 -19.90 -18.38 1.40
CA MET A 310 -20.73 -18.48 2.62
C MET A 310 -20.22 -19.52 3.61
N LYS A 311 -19.60 -20.60 3.13
CA LYS A 311 -18.95 -21.58 4.00
C LYS A 311 -17.69 -21.02 4.64
N ILE A 312 -16.84 -20.29 3.88
CA ILE A 312 -15.65 -19.61 4.40
C ILE A 312 -16.06 -18.54 5.42
N TYR A 313 -17.06 -17.70 5.09
CA TYR A 313 -17.65 -16.73 6.02
C TYR A 313 -18.05 -17.41 7.35
N SER A 314 -18.74 -18.54 7.29
CA SER A 314 -19.18 -19.26 8.48
C SER A 314 -18.01 -19.75 9.35
N ILE A 315 -16.87 -20.08 8.74
CA ILE A 315 -15.64 -20.43 9.46
C ILE A 315 -15.06 -19.19 10.15
N ALA A 316 -14.90 -18.09 9.42
CA ALA A 316 -14.35 -16.83 9.96
C ALA A 316 -15.20 -16.26 11.11
N LYS A 317 -16.53 -16.35 11.02
CA LYS A 317 -17.47 -15.90 12.06
C LYS A 317 -17.33 -16.62 13.40
N ARG A 318 -16.76 -17.81 13.47
CA ARG A 318 -16.47 -18.51 14.74
C ARG A 318 -15.49 -17.74 15.61
N TYR A 319 -14.67 -16.87 15.01
CA TYR A 319 -13.73 -15.99 15.70
C TYR A 319 -14.35 -14.63 16.11
N LYS A 320 -15.68 -14.46 15.92
CA LYS A 320 -16.45 -13.24 16.26
C LYS A 320 -15.95 -11.97 15.56
N LYS A 321 -15.34 -12.09 14.39
CA LYS A 321 -14.83 -10.97 13.60
C LYS A 321 -15.85 -10.51 12.56
N ALA A 322 -15.82 -9.24 12.18
CA ALA A 322 -16.45 -8.74 10.97
C ALA A 322 -15.64 -9.24 9.76
N VAL A 323 -16.32 -9.77 8.75
CA VAL A 323 -15.67 -10.44 7.63
C VAL A 323 -15.66 -9.54 6.42
N MET A 324 -14.45 -9.22 5.94
CA MET A 324 -14.20 -8.50 4.69
C MET A 324 -13.89 -9.51 3.58
N PHE A 325 -14.28 -9.20 2.34
CA PHE A 325 -13.95 -9.98 1.15
C PHE A 325 -13.84 -9.08 -0.09
N TRP A 326 -13.00 -9.44 -1.07
CA TRP A 326 -12.88 -8.68 -2.32
C TRP A 326 -14.12 -8.89 -3.19
N GLY A 327 -14.68 -7.80 -3.71
CA GLY A 327 -16.02 -7.76 -4.30
C GLY A 327 -16.13 -8.19 -5.76
N ASP A 328 -15.02 -8.33 -6.48
CA ASP A 328 -14.97 -8.48 -7.94
C ASP A 328 -15.83 -9.61 -8.51
N ILE A 329 -15.83 -10.79 -7.88
CA ILE A 329 -16.62 -11.93 -8.38
C ILE A 329 -18.12 -11.69 -8.15
N ILE A 330 -18.50 -11.18 -6.97
CA ILE A 330 -19.92 -10.91 -6.65
C ILE A 330 -20.44 -9.73 -7.48
N GLU A 331 -19.61 -8.76 -7.85
CA GLU A 331 -20.00 -7.66 -8.76
C GLU A 331 -20.42 -8.15 -10.14
N ASN A 332 -19.87 -9.27 -10.61
CA ASN A 332 -20.28 -9.93 -11.85
C ASN A 332 -21.56 -10.79 -11.66
N HIS A 333 -22.03 -10.97 -10.42
CA HIS A 333 -23.21 -11.76 -10.05
C HIS A 333 -24.08 -10.98 -9.04
N PRO A 334 -24.58 -9.78 -9.41
CA PRO A 334 -25.24 -8.86 -8.49
C PRO A 334 -26.51 -9.43 -7.84
N GLU A 335 -27.11 -10.48 -8.40
CA GLU A 335 -28.26 -11.20 -7.85
C GLU A 335 -27.97 -11.85 -6.49
N PHE A 336 -26.70 -12.08 -6.14
CA PHE A 336 -26.30 -12.64 -4.85
C PHE A 336 -26.02 -11.56 -3.79
N ILE A 337 -25.78 -10.30 -4.15
CA ILE A 337 -25.47 -9.24 -3.17
C ILE A 337 -26.54 -9.11 -2.08
N PRO A 338 -27.86 -9.11 -2.39
CA PRO A 338 -28.91 -9.03 -1.36
C PRO A 338 -28.93 -10.24 -0.41
N GLN A 339 -28.32 -11.36 -0.80
CA GLN A 339 -28.28 -12.60 -0.02
C GLN A 339 -27.08 -12.67 0.93
N LEU A 340 -26.11 -11.75 0.80
CA LEU A 340 -24.95 -11.66 1.68
C LEU A 340 -25.39 -11.22 3.09
N PRO A 341 -24.82 -11.80 4.16
CA PRO A 341 -24.98 -11.33 5.52
C PRO A 341 -24.66 -9.85 5.66
N LYS A 342 -25.50 -9.09 6.36
CA LYS A 342 -25.35 -7.63 6.49
C LYS A 342 -24.16 -7.18 7.34
N ASP A 343 -23.50 -8.09 8.02
CA ASP A 343 -22.27 -7.90 8.78
C ASP A 343 -21.00 -8.28 8.00
N MET A 344 -21.13 -8.65 6.71
CA MET A 344 -20.00 -8.70 5.79
C MET A 344 -19.67 -7.30 5.26
N ILE A 345 -18.42 -7.12 4.87
CA ILE A 345 -17.91 -5.87 4.31
C ILE A 345 -17.30 -6.17 2.94
N ALA A 346 -17.88 -5.59 1.90
CA ALA A 346 -17.36 -5.74 0.54
C ALA A 346 -16.19 -4.76 0.30
N MET A 347 -15.12 -5.25 -0.31
CA MET A 347 -13.94 -4.46 -0.68
C MET A 347 -14.02 -4.16 -2.18
N VAL A 348 -14.46 -2.94 -2.52
CA VAL A 348 -14.66 -2.48 -3.90
C VAL A 348 -13.35 -1.94 -4.46
N TRP A 349 -12.66 -2.71 -5.28
CA TRP A 349 -11.34 -2.36 -5.77
C TRP A 349 -11.29 -2.01 -7.26
N GLY A 350 -10.30 -1.22 -7.62
CA GLY A 350 -9.96 -0.86 -8.98
C GLY A 350 -8.83 0.17 -9.03
N TYR A 351 -7.96 0.10 -10.04
CA TYR A 351 -6.65 0.74 -9.99
C TYR A 351 -6.38 1.76 -11.09
N GLU A 352 -7.32 1.93 -12.05
CA GLU A 352 -7.19 2.96 -13.06
C GLU A 352 -7.91 4.26 -12.63
N ALA A 353 -7.39 5.41 -13.06
CA ALA A 353 -7.94 6.73 -12.73
C ALA A 353 -9.43 6.85 -13.05
N ASN A 354 -9.87 6.22 -14.13
CA ASN A 354 -11.25 6.23 -14.60
C ASN A 354 -12.06 4.99 -14.21
N HIS A 355 -11.62 4.23 -13.20
CA HIS A 355 -12.37 3.06 -12.73
C HIS A 355 -13.78 3.45 -12.30
N PRO A 356 -14.84 2.68 -12.65
CA PRO A 356 -16.25 3.06 -12.44
C PRO A 356 -16.70 2.92 -10.96
N PHE A 357 -16.00 3.62 -10.04
CA PHE A 357 -16.34 3.59 -8.62
C PHE A 357 -17.74 4.10 -8.32
N ASP A 358 -18.26 5.08 -9.10
CA ASP A 358 -19.62 5.60 -8.89
C ASP A 358 -20.68 4.50 -9.02
N GLU A 359 -20.59 3.71 -10.10
CA GLU A 359 -21.52 2.62 -10.39
C GLU A 359 -21.38 1.46 -9.37
N LYS A 360 -20.14 1.07 -9.08
CA LYS A 360 -19.85 -0.04 -8.18
C LYS A 360 -20.23 0.27 -6.74
N CYS A 361 -19.90 1.45 -6.25
CA CYS A 361 -20.30 1.90 -4.90
C CYS A 361 -21.82 1.98 -4.76
N LYS A 362 -22.52 2.47 -5.79
CA LYS A 362 -23.98 2.53 -5.83
C LYS A 362 -24.61 1.14 -5.65
N LEU A 363 -24.05 0.12 -6.32
CA LEU A 363 -24.53 -1.27 -6.23
C LEU A 363 -24.57 -1.77 -4.76
N TYR A 364 -23.48 -1.55 -4.01
CA TYR A 364 -23.42 -1.96 -2.60
C TYR A 364 -24.28 -1.08 -1.69
N SER A 365 -24.30 0.22 -1.93
CA SER A 365 -25.14 1.16 -1.18
C SER A 365 -26.62 0.81 -1.27
N GLU A 366 -27.13 0.54 -2.47
CA GLU A 366 -28.53 0.15 -2.72
C GLU A 366 -28.87 -1.22 -2.10
N SER A 367 -27.90 -2.11 -1.98
CA SER A 367 -28.11 -3.40 -1.32
C SER A 367 -28.14 -3.32 0.21
N GLY A 368 -27.66 -2.21 0.79
CA GLY A 368 -27.51 -2.03 2.23
C GLY A 368 -26.38 -2.86 2.85
N LEU A 369 -25.43 -3.34 2.04
CA LEU A 369 -24.22 -3.99 2.51
C LEU A 369 -23.13 -2.93 2.79
N SER A 370 -22.43 -3.06 3.91
CA SER A 370 -21.27 -2.21 4.19
C SER A 370 -20.15 -2.49 3.20
N PHE A 371 -19.43 -1.43 2.80
CA PHE A 371 -18.32 -1.58 1.86
C PHE A 371 -17.21 -0.57 2.10
N TYR A 372 -16.01 -0.91 1.66
CA TYR A 372 -14.85 -0.04 1.52
C TYR A 372 -14.60 0.25 0.04
N VAL A 373 -13.95 1.36 -0.26
CA VAL A 373 -13.30 1.60 -1.55
C VAL A 373 -11.82 1.31 -1.45
N CYS A 374 -11.29 0.61 -2.46
CA CYS A 374 -9.93 0.08 -2.45
C CYS A 374 -9.17 0.53 -3.71
N PRO A 375 -8.71 1.79 -3.76
CA PRO A 375 -7.81 2.26 -4.81
C PRO A 375 -6.40 1.71 -4.61
N GLY A 376 -5.47 2.04 -5.54
CA GLY A 376 -4.10 1.57 -5.48
C GLY A 376 -3.04 2.66 -5.61
N THR A 377 -1.83 2.37 -5.14
CA THR A 377 -0.66 3.23 -5.29
C THR A 377 -0.11 3.29 -6.71
N SER A 378 -0.54 2.37 -7.58
CA SER A 378 -0.09 2.23 -8.98
C SER A 378 1.43 2.13 -9.15
N THR A 379 2.11 1.50 -8.19
CA THR A 379 3.58 1.34 -8.21
C THR A 379 4.01 0.00 -8.79
N TRP A 380 3.17 -1.03 -8.76
CA TRP A 380 3.45 -2.35 -9.30
C TRP A 380 3.33 -2.39 -10.83
N ASN A 381 4.03 -3.34 -11.45
CA ASN A 381 4.12 -3.49 -12.91
C ASN A 381 4.65 -2.24 -13.64
N THR A 382 5.53 -1.45 -13.01
CA THR A 382 6.02 -0.18 -13.57
C THR A 382 7.51 0.09 -13.40
N PHE A 383 8.21 -0.35 -12.41
CA PHE A 383 9.50 0.09 -11.87
C PHE A 383 9.47 1.47 -11.19
N ILE A 384 8.96 2.52 -11.83
CA ILE A 384 9.00 3.92 -11.35
C ILE A 384 7.62 4.53 -11.03
N GLY A 385 6.60 3.68 -10.93
CA GLY A 385 5.24 4.09 -10.60
C GLY A 385 4.45 4.73 -11.75
N ARG A 386 3.18 5.01 -11.48
CA ARG A 386 2.24 5.82 -12.28
C ARG A 386 1.56 6.81 -11.34
N ALA A 387 2.29 7.86 -10.93
CA ALA A 387 1.91 8.73 -9.82
C ALA A 387 0.63 9.54 -10.09
N ASP A 388 0.44 10.01 -11.31
CA ASP A 388 -0.78 10.71 -11.75
C ASP A 388 -2.00 9.77 -11.72
N ASN A 389 -1.87 8.54 -12.23
CA ASN A 389 -2.92 7.54 -12.15
C ASN A 389 -3.27 7.21 -10.68
N ALA A 390 -2.28 7.06 -9.81
CA ALA A 390 -2.50 6.82 -8.38
C ALA A 390 -3.33 7.94 -7.73
N ILE A 391 -2.94 9.19 -7.96
CA ILE A 391 -3.62 10.36 -7.41
C ILE A 391 -5.08 10.42 -7.87
N GLU A 392 -5.34 10.28 -9.17
CA GLU A 392 -6.69 10.37 -9.71
C GLU A 392 -7.53 9.14 -9.37
N ASN A 393 -6.95 7.94 -9.31
CA ASN A 393 -7.63 6.73 -8.86
C ASN A 393 -8.07 6.84 -7.40
N ILE A 394 -7.15 7.27 -6.49
CA ILE A 394 -7.47 7.48 -5.07
C ILE A 394 -8.54 8.55 -4.91
N ARG A 395 -8.44 9.66 -5.65
CA ARG A 395 -9.44 10.73 -5.64
C ARG A 395 -10.82 10.22 -6.06
N ASN A 396 -10.88 9.53 -7.20
CA ASN A 396 -12.10 8.94 -7.74
C ASN A 396 -12.74 7.96 -6.73
N ALA A 397 -11.96 7.05 -6.15
CA ALA A 397 -12.45 6.08 -5.18
C ALA A 397 -13.01 6.74 -3.91
N ILE A 398 -12.26 7.67 -3.33
CA ILE A 398 -12.63 8.30 -2.04
C ILE A 398 -13.88 9.17 -2.20
N TYR A 399 -13.97 10.00 -3.23
CA TYR A 399 -15.16 10.84 -3.44
C TYR A 399 -16.41 10.04 -3.75
N ASN A 400 -16.32 9.02 -4.62
CA ASN A 400 -17.48 8.18 -4.94
C ASN A 400 -17.85 7.27 -3.77
N GLY A 401 -16.86 6.74 -3.03
CA GLY A 401 -17.11 6.00 -1.80
C GLY A 401 -17.89 6.83 -0.79
N TYR A 402 -17.45 8.07 -0.52
CA TYR A 402 -18.15 8.97 0.39
C TYR A 402 -19.57 9.30 -0.07
N LYS A 403 -19.74 9.61 -1.33
CA LYS A 403 -21.04 9.90 -1.97
C LYS A 403 -22.05 8.76 -1.75
N HIS A 404 -21.59 7.51 -1.78
CA HIS A 404 -22.42 6.32 -1.66
C HIS A 404 -22.37 5.66 -0.27
N GLY A 405 -21.71 6.27 0.72
CA GLY A 405 -21.73 5.80 2.12
C GLY A 405 -20.76 4.66 2.41
N ALA A 406 -19.63 4.57 1.70
CA ALA A 406 -18.53 3.67 2.08
C ALA A 406 -18.08 3.93 3.52
N ILE A 407 -17.90 2.88 4.30
CA ILE A 407 -17.51 2.98 5.71
C ILE A 407 -16.00 3.08 5.91
N GLY A 408 -15.22 2.93 4.83
CA GLY A 408 -13.76 2.99 4.90
C GLY A 408 -13.09 3.08 3.53
N VAL A 409 -11.80 3.36 3.60
CA VAL A 409 -10.84 3.35 2.49
C VAL A 409 -9.76 2.35 2.80
N LEU A 410 -9.32 1.54 1.84
CA LEU A 410 -8.15 0.69 1.94
C LEU A 410 -7.30 0.86 0.68
N THR A 411 -6.34 1.77 0.70
CA THR A 411 -5.43 1.93 -0.45
C THR A 411 -4.42 0.80 -0.48
N THR A 412 -4.34 0.11 -1.61
CA THR A 412 -3.52 -1.09 -1.79
C THR A 412 -2.18 -0.77 -2.44
N ASP A 413 -1.14 -1.46 -1.98
CA ASP A 413 0.22 -1.40 -2.53
C ASP A 413 0.65 -2.82 -2.90
N TRP A 414 0.39 -3.21 -4.17
CA TRP A 414 0.66 -4.54 -4.68
C TRP A 414 2.12 -4.72 -5.12
N GLY A 415 2.57 -5.96 -5.17
CA GLY A 415 3.92 -6.35 -5.55
C GLY A 415 4.01 -7.28 -6.76
N ASP A 416 3.03 -7.26 -7.65
CA ASP A 416 2.93 -8.17 -8.79
C ASP A 416 4.27 -8.36 -9.53
N ASN A 417 4.49 -9.58 -10.03
CA ASN A 417 5.65 -9.95 -10.83
C ASN A 417 7.00 -9.75 -10.13
N GLY A 418 7.07 -10.07 -8.82
CA GLY A 418 8.34 -10.13 -8.10
C GLY A 418 8.66 -8.90 -7.25
N HIS A 419 7.72 -7.94 -7.19
CA HIS A 419 7.80 -6.76 -6.34
C HIS A 419 9.09 -5.93 -6.53
N PRO A 420 9.47 -5.59 -7.77
CA PRO A 420 10.76 -4.94 -8.04
C PRO A 420 10.80 -3.44 -7.70
N GLN A 421 9.63 -2.79 -7.60
CA GLN A 421 9.56 -1.37 -7.23
C GLN A 421 9.93 -1.18 -5.75
N HIS A 422 10.69 -0.13 -5.43
CA HIS A 422 11.05 0.19 -4.06
C HIS A 422 10.02 1.10 -3.38
N LEU A 423 9.98 1.05 -2.05
CA LEU A 423 9.00 1.75 -1.19
C LEU A 423 8.87 3.27 -1.44
N PRO A 424 9.91 4.05 -1.77
CA PRO A 424 9.77 5.49 -1.95
C PRO A 424 8.67 5.90 -2.94
N PHE A 425 8.38 5.09 -3.95
CA PHE A 425 7.32 5.37 -4.93
C PHE A 425 5.92 5.29 -4.33
N SER A 426 5.70 4.47 -3.30
CA SER A 426 4.37 4.27 -2.68
C SER A 426 3.92 5.45 -1.82
N TRP A 427 4.85 6.32 -1.37
CA TRP A 427 4.52 7.41 -0.44
C TRP A 427 3.59 8.46 -1.04
N ILE A 428 3.59 8.69 -2.36
CA ILE A 428 2.62 9.59 -3.01
C ILE A 428 1.20 9.04 -2.80
N GLY A 429 0.98 7.77 -3.10
CA GLY A 429 -0.33 7.11 -2.92
C GLY A 429 -0.76 7.07 -1.46
N PHE A 430 0.13 6.67 -0.55
CA PHE A 430 -0.18 6.62 0.89
C PHE A 430 -0.55 8.00 1.45
N SER A 431 0.21 9.04 1.10
CA SER A 431 -0.02 10.40 1.57
C SER A 431 -1.30 11.00 0.99
N MET A 432 -1.58 10.74 -0.29
CA MET A 432 -2.82 11.18 -0.94
C MET A 432 -4.05 10.51 -0.31
N SER A 433 -3.97 9.19 -0.04
CA SER A 433 -5.02 8.45 0.64
C SER A 433 -5.28 9.00 2.04
N ALA A 434 -4.23 9.22 2.82
CA ALA A 434 -4.33 9.79 4.16
C ALA A 434 -4.96 11.19 4.13
N ALA A 435 -4.51 12.05 3.23
CA ALA A 435 -5.01 13.41 3.09
C ALA A 435 -6.51 13.45 2.78
N LEU A 436 -6.95 12.70 1.77
CA LEU A 436 -8.35 12.72 1.31
C LEU A 436 -9.31 11.94 2.21
N SER A 437 -8.89 10.81 2.78
CA SER A 437 -9.75 10.05 3.71
C SER A 437 -9.96 10.78 5.04
N TRP A 438 -9.01 11.65 5.42
CA TRP A 438 -9.15 12.54 6.56
C TRP A 438 -9.99 13.78 6.23
N ASN A 439 -9.70 14.45 5.10
CA ASN A 439 -10.33 15.71 4.75
C ASN A 439 -10.66 15.78 3.24
N LEU A 440 -11.93 15.62 2.91
CA LEU A 440 -12.44 15.69 1.53
C LEU A 440 -12.33 17.07 0.87
N ALA A 441 -12.06 18.15 1.64
CA ALA A 441 -11.75 19.45 1.02
C ALA A 441 -10.48 19.39 0.15
N GLY A 442 -9.68 18.34 0.34
CA GLY A 442 -8.57 18.00 -0.53
C GLY A 442 -7.27 18.70 -0.18
N ILE A 443 -6.26 18.36 -0.97
CA ILE A 443 -4.92 18.90 -0.95
C ILE A 443 -4.49 19.13 -2.41
N THR A 444 -3.78 20.20 -2.70
CA THR A 444 -3.17 20.41 -4.03
C THR A 444 -1.98 19.47 -4.21
N ILE A 445 -1.57 19.22 -5.46
CA ILE A 445 -0.39 18.39 -5.73
C ILE A 445 0.87 19.03 -5.12
N GLU A 446 1.02 20.34 -5.26
CA GLU A 446 2.14 21.08 -4.69
C GLU A 446 2.19 20.95 -3.16
N GLU A 447 1.08 21.17 -2.45
CA GLU A 447 0.99 20.98 -1.00
C GLU A 447 1.31 19.53 -0.59
N LEU A 448 0.84 18.55 -1.37
CA LEU A 448 1.10 17.11 -1.13
C LEU A 448 2.59 16.81 -1.23
N LEU A 449 3.23 17.18 -2.33
CA LEU A 449 4.65 16.90 -2.59
C LEU A 449 5.55 17.61 -1.57
N ASN A 450 5.31 18.89 -1.29
CA ASN A 450 6.02 19.62 -0.24
C ASN A 450 5.88 18.98 1.14
N SER A 451 4.67 18.48 1.47
CA SER A 451 4.43 17.78 2.73
C SER A 451 5.14 16.43 2.80
N ILE A 452 5.22 15.70 1.70
CA ILE A 452 5.97 14.44 1.60
C ILE A 452 7.46 14.68 1.79
N ASN A 453 8.04 15.69 1.11
CA ASN A 453 9.44 16.06 1.29
C ASN A 453 9.73 16.33 2.77
N PHE A 454 8.94 17.18 3.40
CA PHE A 454 9.20 17.65 4.75
C PHE A 454 8.91 16.60 5.84
N HIS A 455 7.77 15.90 5.76
CA HIS A 455 7.33 15.00 6.85
C HIS A 455 7.70 13.52 6.63
N ILE A 456 7.83 13.07 5.36
CA ILE A 456 8.14 11.68 5.05
C ILE A 456 9.62 11.49 4.74
N PHE A 457 10.17 12.30 3.85
CA PHE A 457 11.59 12.21 3.47
C PHE A 457 12.50 13.05 4.36
N GLU A 458 11.93 13.92 5.19
CA GLU A 458 12.65 14.77 6.17
C GLU A 458 13.74 15.63 5.50
N THR A 459 13.40 16.22 4.36
CA THR A 459 14.29 17.05 3.54
C THR A 459 13.59 18.30 3.02
N GLU A 460 14.38 19.34 2.71
CA GLU A 460 13.93 20.51 1.95
C GLU A 460 14.19 20.36 0.43
N LYS A 461 14.84 19.26 0.00
CA LYS A 461 15.05 18.97 -1.42
C LYS A 461 13.76 18.48 -2.08
N PRO A 462 13.54 18.77 -3.38
CA PRO A 462 12.31 18.43 -4.10
C PRO A 462 12.24 16.95 -4.53
N LEU A 463 12.44 16.04 -3.59
CA LEU A 463 12.52 14.60 -3.88
C LEU A 463 11.17 14.00 -4.30
N ALA A 464 10.08 14.45 -3.67
CA ALA A 464 8.74 13.99 -4.02
C ALA A 464 8.32 14.48 -5.42
N GLU A 465 8.73 15.68 -5.83
CA GLU A 465 8.54 16.21 -7.18
C GLU A 465 9.26 15.35 -8.22
N VAL A 466 10.48 14.91 -7.92
CA VAL A 466 11.24 13.99 -8.78
C VAL A 466 10.50 12.64 -8.91
N ILE A 467 10.02 12.06 -7.80
CA ILE A 467 9.24 10.82 -7.83
C ILE A 467 7.95 11.02 -8.62
N TYR A 468 7.28 12.16 -8.46
CA TYR A 468 6.07 12.48 -9.22
C TYR A 468 6.36 12.61 -10.73
N ARG A 469 7.46 13.31 -11.13
CA ARG A 469 7.92 13.42 -12.52
C ARG A 469 8.20 12.03 -13.11
N LEU A 470 8.94 11.18 -12.40
CA LEU A 470 9.19 9.78 -12.82
C LEU A 470 7.90 9.01 -13.08
N GLY A 471 6.93 9.13 -12.16
CA GLY A 471 5.63 8.46 -12.27
C GLY A 471 4.73 8.99 -13.39
N GLN A 472 5.10 10.07 -14.08
CA GLN A 472 4.39 10.61 -15.24
C GLN A 472 5.00 10.19 -16.58
N LEU A 473 6.23 9.64 -16.61
CA LEU A 473 6.93 9.27 -17.85
C LEU A 473 6.17 8.22 -18.68
N HIS A 474 5.35 7.39 -18.06
CA HIS A 474 4.51 6.43 -18.75
C HIS A 474 3.53 7.05 -19.75
N ASN A 475 3.16 8.32 -19.57
CA ASN A 475 2.22 9.05 -20.45
C ASN A 475 2.78 9.30 -21.86
N ALA A 476 4.09 9.21 -22.06
CA ALA A 476 4.70 9.27 -23.38
C ALA A 476 4.49 7.99 -24.22
N LEU A 477 4.00 6.92 -23.60
CA LEU A 477 3.80 5.60 -24.20
C LEU A 477 2.31 5.25 -24.30
N PRO A 478 1.92 4.30 -25.17
CA PRO A 478 0.55 3.83 -25.26
C PRO A 478 0.01 3.35 -23.91
N TYR A 479 -1.21 3.77 -23.56
CA TYR A 479 -1.87 3.36 -22.33
C TYR A 479 -1.86 1.85 -22.16
N THR A 480 -1.40 1.40 -21.01
CA THR A 480 -1.33 -0.02 -20.65
C THR A 480 -1.96 -0.22 -19.27
N PRO A 481 -3.10 -0.92 -19.19
CA PRO A 481 -3.79 -1.10 -17.92
C PRO A 481 -2.90 -1.82 -16.91
N ASN A 482 -2.99 -1.39 -15.67
CA ASN A 482 -2.32 -1.97 -14.52
C ASN A 482 -0.78 -2.07 -14.62
N GLY A 483 -0.15 -1.23 -15.45
CA GLY A 483 1.31 -1.22 -15.61
C GLY A 483 1.81 -0.30 -16.71
N THR A 484 3.01 -0.58 -17.22
CA THR A 484 3.67 0.21 -18.26
C THR A 484 4.23 -0.66 -19.39
N PRO A 485 4.30 -0.14 -20.64
CA PRO A 485 4.86 -0.89 -21.76
C PRO A 485 6.29 -1.37 -21.51
N TYR A 486 7.17 -0.54 -20.94
CA TYR A 486 8.55 -0.91 -20.67
C TYR A 486 8.69 -2.00 -19.60
N PHE A 487 7.81 -2.03 -18.61
CA PHE A 487 7.78 -3.11 -17.62
C PHE A 487 7.36 -4.43 -18.26
N TYR A 488 6.23 -4.43 -18.97
CA TYR A 488 5.73 -5.67 -19.60
C TYR A 488 6.64 -6.18 -20.71
N ALA A 489 7.28 -5.29 -21.48
CA ALA A 489 8.29 -5.68 -22.45
C ALA A 489 9.51 -6.35 -21.78
N PHE A 490 9.96 -5.82 -20.64
CA PHE A 490 11.08 -6.38 -19.89
C PHE A 490 10.74 -7.75 -19.25
N ILE A 491 9.59 -7.85 -18.58
CA ILE A 491 9.19 -9.09 -17.88
C ILE A 491 8.66 -10.15 -18.85
N PHE A 492 7.94 -9.75 -19.91
CA PHE A 492 7.27 -10.66 -20.87
C PHE A 492 7.62 -10.34 -22.32
N PRO A 493 8.92 -10.31 -22.70
CA PRO A 493 9.31 -9.84 -24.02
C PRO A 493 8.74 -10.68 -25.17
N ASP A 494 8.58 -11.99 -24.98
CA ASP A 494 7.98 -12.92 -25.94
C ASP A 494 6.49 -12.67 -26.20
N ARG A 495 5.75 -12.23 -25.18
CA ARG A 495 4.33 -11.85 -25.30
C ARG A 495 4.20 -10.43 -25.83
N PHE A 496 5.02 -9.50 -25.33
CA PHE A 496 4.94 -8.10 -25.71
C PHE A 496 5.38 -7.85 -27.16
N SER A 497 6.27 -8.66 -27.73
CA SER A 497 6.62 -8.59 -29.14
C SER A 497 5.44 -8.76 -30.11
N GLN A 498 4.37 -9.42 -29.66
CA GLN A 498 3.13 -9.62 -30.41
C GLN A 498 2.05 -8.56 -30.10
N ASN A 499 2.34 -7.60 -29.20
CA ASN A 499 1.38 -6.59 -28.78
C ASN A 499 1.26 -5.48 -29.82
N GLU A 500 0.04 -5.18 -30.29
CA GLU A 500 -0.22 -4.11 -31.26
C GLU A 500 0.29 -2.73 -30.80
N LYS A 501 0.32 -2.47 -29.50
CA LYS A 501 0.85 -1.23 -28.91
C LYS A 501 2.32 -0.98 -29.24
N LEU A 502 3.10 -2.03 -29.49
CA LEU A 502 4.50 -1.89 -29.93
C LEU A 502 4.61 -1.09 -31.24
N LYS A 503 3.61 -1.19 -32.13
CA LYS A 503 3.57 -0.45 -33.40
C LYS A 503 3.35 1.06 -33.19
N GLU A 504 2.66 1.45 -32.14
CA GLU A 504 2.35 2.84 -31.80
C GLU A 504 3.56 3.59 -31.21
N ILE A 505 4.52 2.86 -30.64
CA ILE A 505 5.73 3.43 -30.04
C ILE A 505 6.72 3.82 -31.16
N ASN A 506 7.33 4.97 -31.12
CA ASN A 506 8.39 5.38 -32.04
C ASN A 506 9.74 5.54 -31.31
N GLU A 507 10.87 5.41 -32.06
CA GLU A 507 12.23 5.49 -31.50
C GLU A 507 12.51 6.87 -30.87
N GLU A 508 12.04 7.95 -31.47
CA GLU A 508 12.21 9.30 -30.92
C GLU A 508 11.63 9.42 -29.51
N THR A 509 10.47 8.78 -29.26
CA THR A 509 9.88 8.74 -27.91
C THR A 509 10.74 7.94 -26.94
N LEU A 510 11.31 6.81 -27.38
CA LEU A 510 12.19 6.00 -26.54
C LEU A 510 13.50 6.72 -26.22
N ASP A 511 14.08 7.47 -27.19
CA ASP A 511 15.27 8.29 -26.97
C ASP A 511 15.01 9.38 -25.95
N LYS A 512 13.89 10.13 -26.09
CA LYS A 512 13.48 11.16 -25.12
C LYS A 512 13.30 10.59 -23.71
N LEU A 513 12.70 9.41 -23.59
CA LEU A 513 12.54 8.75 -22.29
C LEU A 513 13.88 8.38 -21.66
N ARG A 514 14.83 7.89 -22.45
CA ARG A 514 16.18 7.58 -21.98
C ARG A 514 16.91 8.84 -21.50
N ASP A 515 16.80 9.93 -22.27
CA ASP A 515 17.42 11.21 -21.90
C ASP A 515 16.82 11.76 -20.61
N GLU A 516 15.49 11.73 -20.44
CA GLU A 516 14.82 12.16 -19.20
C GLU A 516 15.19 11.29 -18.00
N LEU A 517 15.22 9.96 -18.15
CA LEU A 517 15.63 9.05 -17.07
C LEU A 517 17.08 9.32 -16.65
N LYS A 518 17.97 9.61 -17.61
CA LYS A 518 19.37 9.96 -17.35
C LYS A 518 19.49 11.30 -16.60
N GLU A 519 18.81 12.35 -17.07
CA GLU A 519 18.78 13.66 -16.41
C GLU A 519 18.30 13.54 -14.95
N ILE A 520 17.17 12.88 -14.74
CA ILE A 520 16.61 12.69 -13.39
C ILE A 520 17.56 11.90 -12.49
N LYS A 521 18.23 10.89 -13.02
CA LYS A 521 19.26 10.15 -12.26
C LYS A 521 20.42 11.04 -11.85
N GLU A 522 20.92 11.91 -12.73
CA GLU A 522 21.99 12.86 -12.44
C GLU A 522 21.58 13.85 -11.36
N ASP A 523 20.35 14.38 -11.41
CA ASP A 523 19.79 15.26 -10.39
C ASP A 523 19.72 14.57 -9.02
N LEU A 524 19.23 13.33 -8.96
CA LEU A 524 19.18 12.55 -7.72
C LEU A 524 20.56 12.29 -7.13
N CYS A 525 21.53 11.93 -7.96
CA CYS A 525 22.91 11.71 -7.51
C CYS A 525 23.52 13.00 -6.95
N SER A 526 23.24 14.15 -7.55
CA SER A 526 23.65 15.46 -7.02
C SER A 526 23.03 15.73 -5.65
N MET A 527 21.71 15.48 -5.48
CA MET A 527 21.04 15.63 -4.18
C MET A 527 21.66 14.74 -3.09
N SER A 528 22.04 13.51 -3.39
CA SER A 528 22.68 12.59 -2.45
C SER A 528 24.07 13.05 -2.00
N LEU A 529 24.82 13.70 -2.87
CA LEU A 529 26.12 14.28 -2.51
C LEU A 529 25.99 15.46 -1.55
N GLU A 530 24.92 16.23 -1.68
CA GLU A 530 24.65 17.40 -0.83
C GLU A 530 24.02 17.04 0.52
N ASP A 531 23.21 15.98 0.55
CA ASP A 531 22.48 15.51 1.73
C ASP A 531 22.61 14.00 1.91
N LYS A 532 23.50 13.58 2.80
CA LYS A 532 23.78 12.17 3.11
C LYS A 532 22.60 11.43 3.73
N HIS A 533 21.64 12.14 4.33
CA HIS A 533 20.41 11.54 4.85
C HIS A 533 19.59 10.89 3.73
N LEU A 534 19.64 11.44 2.53
CA LEU A 534 18.90 10.96 1.37
C LEU A 534 19.54 9.76 0.65
N GLU A 535 20.81 9.42 0.97
CA GLU A 535 21.56 8.38 0.25
C GLU A 535 20.77 7.06 0.13
N ASN A 536 20.15 6.63 1.22
CA ASN A 536 19.38 5.39 1.28
C ASN A 536 18.09 5.39 0.45
N ILE A 537 17.48 6.56 0.29
CA ILE A 537 16.26 6.73 -0.52
C ILE A 537 16.66 6.81 -1.98
N ILE A 538 17.68 7.61 -2.28
CA ILE A 538 18.15 7.84 -3.65
C ILE A 538 18.71 6.57 -4.27
N GLU A 539 19.43 5.71 -3.53
CA GLU A 539 19.90 4.43 -4.07
C GLU A 539 18.75 3.53 -4.55
N GLN A 540 17.60 3.54 -3.85
CA GLN A 540 16.41 2.82 -4.25
C GLN A 540 15.79 3.40 -5.53
N LEU A 541 15.66 4.73 -5.61
CA LEU A 541 15.12 5.42 -6.78
C LEU A 541 16.00 5.19 -8.02
N VAL A 542 17.31 5.34 -7.88
CA VAL A 542 18.29 5.13 -8.97
C VAL A 542 18.22 3.70 -9.49
N ASN A 543 18.15 2.69 -8.62
CA ASN A 543 18.05 1.30 -9.05
C ASN A 543 16.78 1.04 -9.88
N ASN A 544 15.63 1.62 -9.49
CA ASN A 544 14.40 1.50 -10.28
C ASN A 544 14.44 2.29 -11.59
N ILE A 545 15.11 3.45 -11.64
CA ILE A 545 15.35 4.20 -12.89
C ILE A 545 16.17 3.33 -13.87
N GLU A 546 17.19 2.64 -13.37
CA GLU A 546 18.03 1.77 -14.21
C GLU A 546 17.23 0.57 -14.75
N PHE A 547 16.35 -0.06 -13.96
CA PHE A 547 15.43 -1.06 -14.48
C PHE A 547 14.45 -0.49 -15.52
N ALA A 548 13.92 0.72 -15.31
CA ALA A 548 13.06 1.37 -16.30
C ALA A 548 13.81 1.63 -17.61
N ASN A 549 15.06 2.09 -17.53
CA ASN A 549 15.91 2.29 -18.69
C ASN A 549 16.18 0.99 -19.46
N LEU A 550 16.48 -0.11 -18.75
CA LEU A 550 16.59 -1.45 -19.37
C LEU A 550 15.27 -1.85 -20.05
N GLY A 551 14.13 -1.56 -19.44
CA GLY A 551 12.81 -1.82 -20.04
C GLY A 551 12.58 -1.01 -21.32
N VAL A 552 12.99 0.26 -21.35
CA VAL A 552 12.94 1.11 -22.56
C VAL A 552 13.88 0.55 -23.65
N GLN A 553 15.05 0.06 -23.27
CA GLN A 553 15.97 -0.59 -24.22
C GLN A 553 15.38 -1.89 -24.80
N VAL A 554 14.66 -2.67 -24.01
CA VAL A 554 13.94 -3.85 -24.50
C VAL A 554 12.88 -3.46 -25.52
N LEU A 555 12.14 -2.38 -25.31
CA LEU A 555 11.19 -1.86 -26.31
C LEU A 555 11.89 -1.54 -27.64
N SER A 556 13.05 -0.86 -27.62
CA SER A 556 13.86 -0.62 -28.83
C SER A 556 14.30 -1.93 -29.51
N PHE A 557 14.76 -2.91 -28.75
CA PHE A 557 15.11 -4.23 -29.32
C PHE A 557 13.94 -4.90 -30.01
N LEU A 558 12.76 -4.92 -29.36
CA LEU A 558 11.56 -5.52 -29.95
C LEU A 558 11.10 -4.79 -31.22
N LYS A 559 11.27 -3.47 -31.28
CA LYS A 559 10.96 -2.69 -32.48
C LYS A 559 11.93 -2.95 -33.61
N THR A 560 13.23 -2.94 -33.31
CA THR A 560 14.28 -3.04 -34.31
C THR A 560 14.45 -4.47 -34.84
N TYR A 561 14.40 -5.47 -33.94
CA TYR A 561 14.73 -6.87 -34.27
C TYR A 561 13.51 -7.79 -34.25
N GLY A 562 12.34 -7.32 -33.80
CA GLY A 562 11.10 -8.09 -33.71
C GLY A 562 11.04 -9.09 -32.55
N SER A 563 12.17 -9.55 -32.05
CA SER A 563 12.27 -10.46 -30.91
C SER A 563 13.62 -10.33 -30.18
N ILE A 564 13.66 -10.77 -28.93
CA ILE A 564 14.91 -10.76 -28.14
C ILE A 564 15.94 -11.75 -28.68
N GLU A 565 15.51 -12.87 -29.21
CA GLU A 565 16.38 -13.90 -29.82
C GLU A 565 17.15 -13.35 -31.05
N SER A 566 16.60 -12.33 -31.71
CA SER A 566 17.18 -11.73 -32.91
C SER A 566 18.13 -10.56 -32.64
N VAL A 567 18.30 -10.13 -31.40
CA VAL A 567 19.23 -9.05 -31.03
C VAL A 567 20.66 -9.48 -31.29
N PRO A 568 21.53 -8.66 -31.96
CA PRO A 568 22.94 -9.00 -32.18
C PRO A 568 23.70 -9.26 -30.86
N ASP A 569 24.64 -10.20 -30.88
CA ASP A 569 25.37 -10.63 -29.67
C ASP A 569 26.16 -9.50 -29.01
N ASN A 570 26.71 -8.56 -29.77
CA ASN A 570 27.39 -7.39 -29.18
C ASN A 570 26.45 -6.51 -28.38
N GLU A 571 25.28 -6.17 -28.92
CA GLU A 571 24.26 -5.34 -28.20
C GLU A 571 23.64 -6.10 -27.03
N TRP A 572 23.42 -7.40 -27.22
CA TRP A 572 22.94 -8.25 -26.11
C TRP A 572 23.95 -8.32 -24.96
N ASN A 573 25.25 -8.49 -25.25
CA ASN A 573 26.28 -8.57 -24.22
C ASN A 573 26.43 -7.26 -23.43
N GLU A 574 26.26 -6.11 -24.07
CA GLU A 574 26.23 -4.81 -23.41
C GLU A 574 25.01 -4.70 -22.48
N PHE A 575 23.82 -5.03 -22.99
CA PHE A 575 22.59 -5.08 -22.20
C PHE A 575 22.69 -6.03 -21.00
N ASP A 576 23.19 -7.25 -21.22
CA ASP A 576 23.28 -8.27 -20.17
C ASP A 576 24.30 -7.90 -19.08
N THR A 577 25.38 -7.23 -19.46
CA THR A 577 26.39 -6.68 -18.53
C THR A 577 25.75 -5.61 -17.64
N GLU A 578 24.96 -4.71 -18.22
CA GLU A 578 24.26 -3.67 -17.47
C GLU A 578 23.17 -4.28 -16.58
N LEU A 579 22.40 -5.24 -17.08
CA LEU A 579 21.41 -5.97 -16.28
C LEU A 579 22.05 -6.64 -15.04
N GLU A 580 23.22 -7.26 -15.20
CA GLU A 580 23.93 -7.88 -14.07
C GLU A 580 24.36 -6.85 -13.02
N ARG A 581 24.82 -5.68 -13.48
CA ARG A 581 25.17 -4.56 -12.57
C ARG A 581 23.94 -4.09 -11.78
N VAL A 582 22.81 -3.84 -12.47
CA VAL A 582 21.58 -3.40 -11.86
C VAL A 582 21.02 -4.42 -10.87
N LEU A 583 21.09 -5.72 -11.22
CA LEU A 583 20.69 -6.83 -10.35
C LEU A 583 21.57 -6.94 -9.09
N LYS A 584 22.87 -6.68 -9.20
CA LYS A 584 23.79 -6.67 -8.05
C LYS A 584 23.37 -5.59 -7.04
N ASP A 585 23.06 -4.39 -7.51
CA ASP A 585 22.56 -3.31 -6.66
C ASP A 585 21.20 -3.65 -6.08
N TYR A 586 20.28 -4.19 -6.88
CA TYR A 586 18.96 -4.66 -6.42
C TYR A 586 19.07 -5.66 -5.27
N LYS A 587 19.92 -6.69 -5.40
CA LYS A 587 20.14 -7.69 -4.34
C LYS A 587 20.66 -7.06 -3.05
N ARG A 588 21.60 -6.11 -3.16
CA ARG A 588 22.17 -5.37 -2.02
C ARG A 588 21.10 -4.52 -1.34
N ILE A 589 20.30 -3.79 -2.10
CA ILE A 589 19.20 -2.96 -1.58
C ILE A 589 18.12 -3.84 -0.95
N TRP A 590 17.74 -4.94 -1.60
CA TRP A 590 16.78 -5.89 -1.05
C TRP A 590 17.16 -6.34 0.36
N LEU A 591 18.38 -6.85 0.54
CA LEU A 591 18.86 -7.39 1.81
C LEU A 591 18.99 -6.33 2.91
N LYS A 592 19.05 -5.05 2.57
CA LYS A 592 19.05 -3.94 3.52
C LYS A 592 17.66 -3.66 4.10
N TRP A 593 16.63 -3.77 3.29
CA TRP A 593 15.29 -3.33 3.65
C TRP A 593 14.30 -4.47 3.88
N ASN A 594 14.58 -5.62 3.31
CA ASN A 594 13.65 -6.75 3.30
C ASN A 594 14.30 -8.02 3.85
N ARG A 595 13.47 -8.99 4.17
CA ARG A 595 13.92 -10.33 4.52
C ARG A 595 14.61 -11.00 3.31
N PRO A 596 15.55 -11.93 3.55
CA PRO A 596 16.26 -12.59 2.44
C PRO A 596 15.35 -13.49 1.60
N GLY A 597 14.27 -14.01 2.16
CA GLY A 597 13.32 -14.86 1.43
C GLY A 597 12.65 -14.14 0.28
N GLY A 598 12.32 -14.89 -0.78
CA GLY A 598 11.71 -14.36 -2.00
C GLY A 598 12.65 -13.62 -2.96
N LEU A 599 13.87 -13.26 -2.54
CA LEU A 599 14.84 -12.57 -3.38
C LEU A 599 15.16 -13.34 -4.67
N GLU A 600 15.44 -14.64 -4.54
CA GLU A 600 15.79 -15.47 -5.70
C GLU A 600 14.60 -15.62 -6.67
N GLN A 601 13.37 -15.68 -6.15
CA GLN A 601 12.14 -15.73 -6.94
C GLN A 601 11.90 -14.42 -7.69
N SER A 602 12.14 -13.28 -7.04
CA SER A 602 12.09 -11.97 -7.69
C SER A 602 13.14 -11.85 -8.79
N VAL A 603 14.41 -12.19 -8.49
CA VAL A 603 15.51 -12.19 -9.47
C VAL A 603 15.23 -13.14 -10.64
N PHE A 604 14.65 -14.31 -10.37
CA PHE A 604 14.25 -15.25 -11.41
C PHE A 604 13.25 -14.63 -12.40
N LYS A 605 12.32 -13.81 -11.94
CA LYS A 605 11.39 -13.07 -12.80
C LYS A 605 12.09 -11.96 -13.58
N LEU A 606 12.94 -11.18 -12.92
CA LEU A 606 13.72 -10.10 -13.55
C LEU A 606 14.74 -10.61 -14.58
N THR A 607 15.20 -11.84 -14.46
CA THR A 607 16.12 -12.48 -15.42
C THR A 607 15.44 -13.32 -16.51
N ARG A 608 14.10 -13.28 -16.59
CA ARG A 608 13.35 -14.03 -17.61
C ARG A 608 13.80 -13.73 -19.02
N ILE A 609 14.14 -12.50 -19.30
CA ILE A 609 14.62 -12.05 -20.62
C ILE A 609 15.83 -12.86 -21.12
N ARG A 610 16.73 -13.31 -20.21
CA ARG A 610 17.87 -14.20 -20.53
C ARG A 610 17.40 -15.57 -21.03
N ARG A 611 16.32 -16.11 -20.41
CA ARG A 611 15.76 -17.40 -20.83
C ARG A 611 15.07 -17.30 -22.19
N VAL A 612 14.32 -16.20 -22.41
CA VAL A 612 13.73 -15.92 -23.72
C VAL A 612 14.81 -15.79 -24.78
N ARG A 613 15.91 -15.06 -24.50
CA ARG A 613 17.07 -14.94 -25.41
C ARG A 613 17.61 -16.32 -25.85
N ASN A 614 17.62 -17.29 -24.93
CA ASN A 614 18.09 -18.66 -25.17
C ASN A 614 17.00 -19.60 -25.71
N GLY A 615 15.83 -19.08 -26.12
CA GLY A 615 14.74 -19.86 -26.71
C GLY A 615 13.88 -20.61 -25.68
N ASP A 616 14.09 -20.41 -24.38
CA ASP A 616 13.25 -20.99 -23.34
C ASP A 616 12.05 -20.09 -23.05
N ARG A 617 10.91 -20.45 -23.64
CA ARG A 617 9.63 -19.75 -23.48
C ARG A 617 8.71 -20.40 -22.45
N ARG A 618 9.18 -21.42 -21.73
CA ARG A 618 8.37 -22.07 -20.67
C ARG A 618 7.96 -21.04 -19.63
N GLY A 619 6.68 -21.12 -19.28
CA GLY A 619 5.95 -20.10 -18.55
C GLY A 619 6.62 -19.59 -17.30
N LEU A 620 6.37 -18.32 -17.01
CA LEU A 620 6.63 -17.78 -15.69
C LEU A 620 5.80 -18.54 -14.69
N ILE A 621 6.50 -19.06 -13.74
CA ILE A 621 5.96 -19.59 -12.52
C ILE A 621 5.99 -18.46 -11.50
N PHE A 622 4.80 -17.96 -11.10
CA PHE A 622 4.55 -17.19 -9.88
C PHE A 622 5.23 -15.83 -9.74
#